data_7c7405efbcc43c28daf934ff060b5f35
#
_entry.id   7c7405efbcc43c28daf934ff060b5f35
#
_cell.length_a   1.000
_cell.length_b   1.000
_cell.length_c   1.000
_cell.angle_alpha   90.00
_cell.angle_beta   90.00
_cell.angle_gamma   90.00
#
_symmetry.space_group_name_H-M   'P 1'
#
loop_
_entity.id
_entity.type
_entity.pdbx_description
1 polymer ?
#
loop_
_entity_poly.entity_id
_entity_poly.type
_entity_poly.pdbx_seq_one_letter_code
_entity_poly.pdbx_strand_id
1 'polypeptide(L)'
;MCALIAWSDKYFKGGTSTVNDTRNDGWQPLKGLKIIDFSMLLPGPLATLIMADLGAEVIKVEPPGGDYARHMKSFLFEGSNRNKSSIVVDLKAPDAKDIIKRLAEYGDVAIEGFRPGVADRLGIGPDQLQAINPALIYCSLSGFGQTGPISTKAGHDLAYIAMGGG
;
A
#
# COMPACT_ATOMS: atom_id res chain seq x y z
N MET A 1 -12.70 -2.09 -21.17
CA MET A 1 -13.33 -3.12 -20.29
C MET A 1 -12.33 -3.37 -19.18
N CYS A 2 -12.51 -2.63 -18.07
CA CYS A 2 -11.58 -2.67 -16.92
C CYS A 2 -11.67 -4.05 -16.29
N ALA A 3 -10.60 -4.83 -16.36
CA ALA A 3 -10.53 -6.10 -15.65
C ALA A 3 -10.27 -5.82 -14.17
N LEU A 4 -11.35 -5.60 -13.42
CA LEU A 4 -11.33 -5.68 -11.97
C LEU A 4 -11.18 -7.16 -11.62
N ILE A 5 -9.93 -7.65 -11.59
CA ILE A 5 -9.66 -9.00 -11.12
C ILE A 5 -9.61 -8.93 -9.60
N ALA A 6 -10.77 -9.17 -8.99
CA ALA A 6 -10.80 -9.50 -7.57
C ALA A 6 -10.01 -10.80 -7.39
N TRP A 7 -8.84 -10.72 -6.78
CA TRP A 7 -8.10 -11.89 -6.34
C TRP A 7 -8.71 -12.39 -5.03
N SER A 8 -9.72 -13.27 -5.17
CA SER A 8 -10.21 -14.06 -4.05
C SER A 8 -9.18 -15.13 -3.70
N ASP A 9 -8.87 -15.28 -2.45
CA ASP A 9 -8.46 -16.43 -1.60
C ASP A 9 -7.82 -17.68 -2.22
N LYS A 10 -7.52 -17.76 -3.50
CA LYS A 10 -7.05 -18.98 -4.14
C LYS A 10 -5.63 -19.42 -3.79
N TYR A 11 -4.86 -18.55 -3.13
CA TYR A 11 -3.48 -18.84 -2.70
C TYR A 11 -3.31 -18.93 -1.18
N PHE A 12 -4.36 -18.68 -0.40
CA PHE A 12 -4.39 -19.01 1.03
C PHE A 12 -5.12 -20.35 1.23
N LYS A 13 -4.51 -21.45 0.82
CA LYS A 13 -4.84 -22.77 1.39
C LYS A 13 -4.11 -22.95 2.71
N GLY A 14 -4.35 -22.09 3.64
CA GLY A 14 -4.18 -22.31 5.05
C GLY A 14 -5.56 -22.53 5.63
N GLY A 15 -5.81 -23.68 6.25
CA GLY A 15 -7.12 -24.17 6.66
C GLY A 15 -7.98 -23.11 7.35
N THR A 16 -9.26 -23.08 6.99
CA THR A 16 -10.31 -22.44 7.77
C THR A 16 -10.41 -23.10 9.15
N SER A 17 -9.51 -22.74 10.05
CA SER A 17 -9.81 -22.85 11.45
C SER A 17 -10.71 -21.67 11.77
N THR A 18 -12.00 -21.90 11.92
CA THR A 18 -12.89 -21.03 12.70
C THR A 18 -12.40 -21.05 14.14
N VAL A 19 -11.27 -20.48 14.39
CA VAL A 19 -10.88 -20.07 15.73
C VAL A 19 -11.76 -18.84 15.97
N ASN A 20 -12.79 -19.00 16.80
CA ASN A 20 -13.40 -17.89 17.50
C ASN A 20 -12.26 -17.23 18.27
N ASP A 21 -11.57 -16.29 17.66
CA ASP A 21 -10.50 -15.53 18.29
C ASP A 21 -11.12 -14.49 19.21
N THR A 22 -11.58 -14.96 20.36
CA THR A 22 -12.02 -14.10 21.47
C THR A 22 -10.86 -13.34 22.11
N ARG A 23 -9.64 -13.46 21.56
CA ARG A 23 -8.44 -12.82 22.09
C ARG A 23 -8.25 -11.36 21.62
N ASN A 24 -9.08 -10.86 20.72
CA ASN A 24 -8.86 -9.56 20.08
C ASN A 24 -10.00 -8.54 20.24
N ASP A 25 -10.94 -8.77 21.16
CA ASP A 25 -12.00 -7.80 21.44
C ASP A 25 -11.54 -6.59 22.28
N GLY A 26 -10.24 -6.47 22.59
CA GLY A 26 -9.77 -5.52 23.59
C GLY A 26 -9.02 -4.29 23.06
N TRP A 27 -8.14 -4.41 22.10
CA TRP A 27 -7.26 -3.29 21.77
C TRP A 27 -7.03 -3.14 20.26
N GLN A 28 -7.89 -2.36 19.62
CA GLN A 28 -7.82 -2.00 18.20
C GLN A 28 -7.83 -0.47 18.06
N PRO A 29 -6.74 0.21 18.42
CA PRO A 29 -6.69 1.67 18.46
C PRO A 29 -6.92 2.34 17.10
N LEU A 30 -6.74 1.60 15.99
CA LEU A 30 -6.95 2.09 14.63
C LEU A 30 -8.25 1.55 13.99
N LYS A 31 -9.15 0.97 14.78
CA LYS A 31 -10.44 0.48 14.28
C LYS A 31 -11.24 1.61 13.62
N GLY A 32 -11.67 1.37 12.38
CA GLY A 32 -12.40 2.34 11.57
C GLY A 32 -11.51 3.22 10.68
N LEU A 33 -10.18 3.24 10.88
CA LEU A 33 -9.25 3.91 9.97
C LEU A 33 -9.10 3.10 8.68
N LYS A 34 -9.25 3.75 7.53
CA LYS A 34 -9.18 3.15 6.20
C LYS A 34 -7.94 3.64 5.46
N ILE A 35 -7.09 2.72 5.07
CA ILE A 35 -5.80 3.01 4.45
C ILE A 35 -5.76 2.46 3.03
N ILE A 36 -5.41 3.29 2.07
CA ILE A 36 -5.14 2.90 0.68
C ILE A 36 -3.63 2.79 0.51
N ASP A 37 -3.15 1.58 0.30
CA ASP A 37 -1.72 1.25 0.24
C ASP A 37 -1.29 1.01 -1.21
N PHE A 38 -0.67 2.03 -1.84
CA PHE A 38 -0.06 1.93 -3.18
C PHE A 38 1.42 1.52 -3.12
N SER A 39 1.96 1.28 -1.93
CA SER A 39 3.36 0.93 -1.76
C SER A 39 3.66 -0.52 -2.14
N MET A 40 4.92 -0.80 -2.41
CA MET A 40 5.39 -2.14 -2.79
C MET A 40 6.64 -2.54 -2.00
N LEU A 41 6.99 -3.81 -2.07
CA LEU A 41 8.15 -4.43 -1.45
C LEU A 41 8.05 -4.47 0.08
N LEU A 42 8.78 -3.62 0.82
CA LEU A 42 8.90 -3.77 2.27
C LEU A 42 8.47 -2.54 3.09
N PRO A 43 9.04 -1.34 2.95
CA PRO A 43 8.85 -0.29 3.97
C PRO A 43 7.39 0.13 4.15
N GLY A 44 6.71 0.46 3.07
CA GLY A 44 5.29 0.83 3.09
C GLY A 44 4.39 -0.33 3.48
N PRO A 45 4.52 -1.51 2.84
CA PRO A 45 3.74 -2.68 3.21
C PRO A 45 3.89 -3.09 4.68
N LEU A 46 5.11 -2.99 5.25
CA LEU A 46 5.33 -3.30 6.67
C LEU A 46 4.65 -2.26 7.58
N ALA A 47 4.73 -0.98 7.23
CA ALA A 47 4.06 0.07 8.01
C ALA A 47 2.53 -0.14 8.02
N THR A 48 1.93 -0.40 6.85
CA THR A 48 0.48 -0.64 6.75
C THR A 48 0.06 -1.99 7.34
N LEU A 49 0.95 -3.00 7.38
CA LEU A 49 0.71 -4.24 8.13
C LEU A 49 0.57 -3.97 9.63
N ILE A 50 1.49 -3.18 10.21
CA ILE A 50 1.42 -2.84 11.63
C ILE A 50 0.10 -2.11 11.93
N MET A 51 -0.34 -1.22 11.05
CA MET A 51 -1.62 -0.53 11.19
C MET A 51 -2.80 -1.50 11.06
N ALA A 52 -2.74 -2.48 10.15
CA ALA A 52 -3.76 -3.52 10.02
C ALA A 52 -3.84 -4.42 11.27
N ASP A 53 -2.71 -4.79 11.86
CA ASP A 53 -2.64 -5.54 13.11
C ASP A 53 -3.23 -4.75 14.29
N LEU A 54 -3.21 -3.41 14.22
CA LEU A 54 -3.83 -2.50 15.17
C LEU A 54 -5.31 -2.17 14.86
N GLY A 55 -5.90 -2.84 13.86
CA GLY A 55 -7.32 -2.77 13.54
C GLY A 55 -7.70 -1.83 12.40
N ALA A 56 -6.74 -1.21 11.70
CA ALA A 56 -7.05 -0.45 10.50
C ALA A 56 -7.49 -1.37 9.36
N GLU A 57 -8.41 -0.87 8.52
CA GLU A 57 -8.77 -1.52 7.27
C GLU A 57 -7.79 -1.07 6.18
N VAL A 58 -7.03 -2.00 5.62
CA VAL A 58 -6.02 -1.70 4.60
C VAL A 58 -6.42 -2.33 3.27
N ILE A 59 -6.52 -1.50 2.23
CA ILE A 59 -6.68 -1.93 0.84
C ILE A 59 -5.35 -1.72 0.12
N LYS A 60 -4.68 -2.82 -0.22
CA LYS A 60 -3.47 -2.79 -1.04
C LYS A 60 -3.83 -2.71 -2.51
N VAL A 61 -3.34 -1.70 -3.19
CA VAL A 61 -3.51 -1.50 -4.64
C VAL A 61 -2.27 -2.00 -5.35
N GLU A 62 -2.44 -3.04 -6.15
CA GLU A 62 -1.34 -3.70 -6.85
C GLU A 62 -1.42 -3.45 -8.36
N PRO A 63 -0.29 -3.36 -9.08
CA PRO A 63 -0.30 -3.31 -10.55
C PRO A 63 -0.73 -4.65 -11.13
N PRO A 64 -1.07 -4.72 -12.42
CA PRO A 64 -1.16 -5.99 -13.14
C PRO A 64 0.11 -6.83 -12.95
N GLY A 65 -0.06 -8.07 -12.49
CA GLY A 65 1.04 -8.94 -12.08
C GLY A 65 1.36 -8.93 -10.59
N GLY A 66 0.77 -8.01 -9.82
CA GLY A 66 0.92 -7.95 -8.37
C GLY A 66 2.15 -7.18 -7.89
N ASP A 67 2.31 -7.10 -6.57
CA ASP A 67 3.51 -6.57 -5.93
C ASP A 67 4.73 -7.39 -6.34
N TYR A 68 5.84 -6.73 -6.63
CA TYR A 68 7.08 -7.39 -7.01
C TYR A 68 7.56 -8.41 -5.95
N ALA A 69 7.27 -8.17 -4.68
CA ALA A 69 7.58 -9.09 -3.59
C ALA A 69 6.93 -10.47 -3.74
N ARG A 70 5.80 -10.59 -4.47
CA ARG A 70 5.15 -11.89 -4.76
C ARG A 70 6.01 -12.82 -5.61
N HIS A 71 6.91 -12.26 -6.44
CA HIS A 71 7.78 -13.00 -7.34
C HIS A 71 9.16 -13.29 -6.74
N MET A 72 9.44 -12.73 -5.55
CA MET A 72 10.67 -13.03 -4.84
C MET A 72 10.54 -14.38 -4.12
N LYS A 73 11.58 -15.21 -4.20
CA LYS A 73 11.66 -16.49 -3.45
C LYS A 73 11.95 -16.21 -1.96
N SER A 74 11.04 -15.48 -1.32
CA SER A 74 11.19 -15.07 0.09
C SER A 74 9.78 -14.94 0.70
N PHE A 75 9.71 -14.97 2.00
CA PHE A 75 8.45 -14.71 2.74
C PHE A 75 8.12 -13.21 2.84
N LEU A 76 8.71 -12.38 1.98
CA LEU A 76 8.59 -10.93 2.08
C LEU A 76 7.16 -10.46 1.89
N PHE A 77 6.46 -11.01 0.89
CA PHE A 77 5.08 -10.62 0.62
C PHE A 77 4.14 -11.03 1.76
N GLU A 78 4.17 -12.30 2.15
CA GLU A 78 3.32 -12.83 3.22
C GLU A 78 3.64 -12.17 4.56
N GLY A 79 4.92 -11.93 4.83
CA GLY A 79 5.40 -11.31 6.07
C GLY A 79 5.02 -9.84 6.22
N SER A 80 4.72 -9.14 5.12
CA SER A 80 4.40 -7.69 5.15
C SER A 80 2.98 -7.34 4.71
N ASN A 81 2.14 -8.31 4.31
CA ASN A 81 0.83 -8.01 3.75
C ASN A 81 -0.34 -8.83 4.35
N ARG A 82 -0.14 -9.58 5.43
CA ARG A 82 -1.26 -10.22 6.13
C ARG A 82 -2.26 -9.16 6.64
N ASN A 83 -3.49 -9.56 6.87
CA ASN A 83 -4.58 -8.70 7.36
C ASN A 83 -4.96 -7.54 6.43
N LYS A 84 -4.54 -7.59 5.15
CA LYS A 84 -4.91 -6.58 4.15
C LYS A 84 -5.83 -7.20 3.10
N SER A 85 -6.77 -6.41 2.60
CA SER A 85 -7.45 -6.70 1.33
C SER A 85 -6.56 -6.25 0.17
N SER A 86 -6.68 -6.90 -1.00
CA SER A 86 -5.92 -6.50 -2.19
C SER A 86 -6.82 -6.35 -3.40
N ILE A 87 -6.53 -5.33 -4.20
CA ILE A 87 -7.13 -5.12 -5.53
C ILE A 87 -6.04 -4.90 -6.57
N VAL A 88 -6.29 -5.33 -7.79
CA VAL A 88 -5.38 -5.08 -8.91
C VAL A 88 -5.93 -3.95 -9.77
N VAL A 89 -5.13 -2.89 -9.96
CA VAL A 89 -5.49 -1.72 -10.76
C VAL A 89 -4.33 -1.35 -11.67
N ASP A 90 -4.55 -1.33 -12.97
CA ASP A 90 -3.60 -0.68 -13.89
C ASP A 90 -3.80 0.84 -13.82
N LEU A 91 -3.00 1.52 -13.00
CA LEU A 91 -3.06 2.97 -12.81
C LEU A 91 -2.78 3.78 -14.11
N LYS A 92 -2.28 3.11 -15.16
CA LYS A 92 -2.06 3.74 -16.48
C LYS A 92 -3.27 3.61 -17.40
N ALA A 93 -4.22 2.77 -17.06
CA ALA A 93 -5.43 2.59 -17.85
C ALA A 93 -6.35 3.81 -17.76
N PRO A 94 -7.02 4.22 -18.86
CA PRO A 94 -7.88 5.40 -18.86
C PRO A 94 -9.03 5.34 -17.83
N ASP A 95 -9.54 4.16 -17.58
CA ASP A 95 -10.66 3.88 -16.66
C ASP A 95 -10.21 3.67 -15.20
N ALA A 96 -8.90 3.70 -14.93
CA ALA A 96 -8.38 3.71 -13.55
C ALA A 96 -8.85 4.92 -12.74
N LYS A 97 -9.16 6.04 -13.40
CA LYS A 97 -9.60 7.29 -12.75
C LYS A 97 -10.84 7.11 -11.87
N ASP A 98 -11.81 6.33 -12.34
CA ASP A 98 -13.03 6.07 -11.56
C ASP A 98 -12.75 5.23 -10.33
N ILE A 99 -11.82 4.27 -10.43
CA ILE A 99 -11.39 3.45 -9.29
C ILE A 99 -10.61 4.30 -8.30
N ILE A 100 -9.66 5.11 -8.77
CA ILE A 100 -8.87 6.04 -7.94
C ILE A 100 -9.79 6.99 -7.18
N LYS A 101 -10.80 7.56 -7.87
CA LYS A 101 -11.78 8.44 -7.24
C LYS A 101 -12.51 7.74 -6.09
N ARG A 102 -13.03 6.54 -6.33
CA ARG A 102 -13.73 5.76 -5.30
C ARG A 102 -12.82 5.39 -4.12
N LEU A 103 -11.56 5.07 -4.38
CA LEU A 103 -10.58 4.79 -3.34
C LEU A 103 -10.27 6.05 -2.51
N ALA A 104 -10.11 7.22 -3.15
CA ALA A 104 -9.86 8.48 -2.45
C ALA A 104 -11.06 8.93 -1.60
N GLU A 105 -12.30 8.74 -2.10
CA GLU A 105 -13.53 9.02 -1.35
C GLU A 105 -13.70 8.06 -0.16
N TYR A 106 -13.20 6.84 -0.27
CA TYR A 106 -13.33 5.81 0.76
C TYR A 106 -12.27 5.90 1.85
N GLY A 107 -11.02 6.26 1.48
CA GLY A 107 -9.87 6.20 2.38
C GLY A 107 -9.73 7.43 3.28
N ASP A 108 -9.16 7.21 4.46
CA ASP A 108 -8.72 8.27 5.36
C ASP A 108 -7.23 8.59 5.16
N VAL A 109 -6.47 7.59 4.74
CA VAL A 109 -5.02 7.69 4.49
C VAL A 109 -4.68 7.05 3.15
N ALA A 110 -3.83 7.70 2.36
CA ALA A 110 -3.15 7.11 1.21
C ALA A 110 -1.64 7.08 1.46
N ILE A 111 -1.02 5.92 1.21
CA ILE A 111 0.43 5.75 1.30
C ILE A 111 0.98 5.24 -0.03
N GLU A 112 2.07 5.83 -0.49
CA GLU A 112 2.78 5.38 -1.69
C GLU A 112 4.29 5.30 -1.44
N GLY A 113 4.99 4.52 -2.25
CA GLY A 113 6.43 4.32 -2.14
C GLY A 113 7.17 4.58 -3.46
N PHE A 114 6.62 5.40 -4.34
CA PHE A 114 7.23 5.72 -5.63
C PHE A 114 8.33 6.77 -5.51
N ARG A 115 9.13 6.89 -6.55
CA ARG A 115 10.06 8.02 -6.66
C ARG A 115 9.28 9.33 -6.85
N PRO A 116 9.82 10.47 -6.39
CA PRO A 116 9.18 11.77 -6.56
C PRO A 116 8.64 12.01 -7.97
N GLY A 117 7.41 12.51 -8.07
CA GLY A 117 6.70 12.80 -9.30
C GLY A 117 6.12 11.59 -10.05
N VAL A 118 6.31 10.35 -9.57
CA VAL A 118 5.68 9.17 -10.19
C VAL A 118 4.20 9.09 -9.83
N ALA A 119 3.87 9.31 -8.56
CA ALA A 119 2.49 9.31 -8.09
C ALA A 119 1.63 10.34 -8.85
N ASP A 120 2.15 11.55 -9.07
CA ASP A 120 1.47 12.59 -9.84
C ASP A 120 1.17 12.15 -11.27
N ARG A 121 2.16 11.54 -11.95
CA ARG A 121 1.97 11.03 -13.32
C ARG A 121 0.96 9.88 -13.40
N LEU A 122 0.78 9.14 -12.31
CA LEU A 122 -0.20 8.05 -12.21
C LEU A 122 -1.59 8.55 -11.77
N GLY A 123 -1.73 9.84 -11.47
CA GLY A 123 -3.01 10.44 -11.04
C GLY A 123 -3.40 10.12 -9.59
N ILE A 124 -2.43 9.68 -8.78
CA ILE A 124 -2.60 9.36 -7.36
C ILE A 124 -1.72 10.23 -6.47
N GLY A 125 -1.21 11.35 -6.96
CA GLY A 125 -0.43 12.30 -6.18
C GLY A 125 -1.30 13.04 -5.13
N PRO A 126 -0.64 13.77 -4.20
CA PRO A 126 -1.35 14.45 -3.12
C PRO A 126 -2.41 15.43 -3.63
N ASP A 127 -2.08 16.26 -4.60
CA ASP A 127 -3.02 17.27 -5.13
C ASP A 127 -4.24 16.62 -5.78
N GLN A 128 -4.05 15.50 -6.51
CA GLN A 128 -5.13 14.78 -7.18
C GLN A 128 -6.08 14.11 -6.16
N LEU A 129 -5.52 13.39 -5.18
CA LEU A 129 -6.34 12.68 -4.21
C LEU A 129 -7.01 13.62 -3.22
N GLN A 130 -6.31 14.68 -2.78
CA GLN A 130 -6.88 15.69 -1.85
C GLN A 130 -7.88 16.62 -2.54
N ALA A 131 -7.82 16.80 -3.86
CA ALA A 131 -8.88 17.46 -4.61
C ALA A 131 -10.20 16.67 -4.58
N ILE A 132 -10.13 15.33 -4.44
CA ILE A 132 -11.31 14.46 -4.32
C ILE A 132 -11.78 14.39 -2.86
N ASN A 133 -10.84 14.19 -1.93
CA ASN A 133 -11.09 14.09 -0.50
C ASN A 133 -10.13 15.00 0.27
N PRO A 134 -10.54 16.24 0.60
CA PRO A 134 -9.67 17.20 1.30
C PRO A 134 -9.24 16.76 2.71
N ALA A 135 -9.92 15.78 3.30
CA ALA A 135 -9.56 15.24 4.61
C ALA A 135 -8.53 14.09 4.52
N LEU A 136 -8.19 13.64 3.30
CA LEU A 136 -7.27 12.53 3.10
C LEU A 136 -5.86 12.89 3.58
N ILE A 137 -5.30 12.07 4.46
CA ILE A 137 -3.90 12.15 4.86
C ILE A 137 -3.06 11.45 3.79
N TYR A 138 -2.11 12.18 3.22
CA TYR A 138 -1.23 11.63 2.19
C TYR A 138 0.19 11.40 2.72
N CYS A 139 0.70 10.20 2.55
CA CYS A 139 2.04 9.80 2.97
C CYS A 139 2.89 9.35 1.78
N SER A 140 3.90 10.14 1.43
CA SER A 140 4.93 9.76 0.45
C SER A 140 6.13 9.14 1.16
N LEU A 141 6.39 7.87 0.89
CA LEU A 141 7.51 7.14 1.46
C LEU A 141 8.63 7.03 0.43
N SER A 142 9.64 7.88 0.53
CA SER A 142 10.78 7.86 -0.40
C SER A 142 12.12 7.73 0.33
N GLY A 143 13.11 7.15 -0.33
CA GLY A 143 14.39 6.86 0.29
C GLY A 143 15.21 8.09 0.67
N PHE A 144 15.03 9.21 -0.07
CA PHE A 144 15.85 10.42 0.10
C PHE A 144 15.01 11.69 0.20
N GLY A 145 13.72 11.56 0.53
CA GLY A 145 12.79 12.69 0.58
C GLY A 145 12.23 13.09 -0.78
N GLN A 146 11.25 13.99 -0.77
CA GLN A 146 10.58 14.48 -1.97
C GLN A 146 11.38 15.57 -2.68
N THR A 147 12.32 16.23 -1.99
CA THR A 147 13.13 17.34 -2.49
C THR A 147 14.61 17.11 -2.20
N GLY A 148 15.47 17.93 -2.81
CA GLY A 148 16.91 17.87 -2.61
C GLY A 148 17.67 17.20 -3.76
N PRO A 149 19.01 17.28 -3.74
CA PRO A 149 19.86 16.91 -4.89
C PRO A 149 19.86 15.41 -5.20
N ILE A 150 19.49 14.55 -4.25
CA ILE A 150 19.46 13.10 -4.42
C ILE A 150 18.06 12.51 -4.36
N SER A 151 17.00 13.32 -4.28
CA SER A 151 15.61 12.86 -4.14
C SER A 151 15.17 11.87 -5.22
N THR A 152 15.69 11.99 -6.45
CA THR A 152 15.39 11.10 -7.58
C THR A 152 16.31 9.88 -7.68
N LYS A 153 17.33 9.76 -6.82
CA LYS A 153 18.23 8.61 -6.83
C LYS A 153 17.53 7.33 -6.40
N ALA A 154 17.93 6.22 -7.02
CA ALA A 154 17.52 4.91 -6.53
C ALA A 154 18.16 4.64 -5.18
N GLY A 155 17.37 4.22 -4.22
CA GLY A 155 17.84 3.76 -2.93
C GLY A 155 17.48 2.30 -2.74
N HIS A 156 18.43 1.54 -2.24
CA HIS A 156 18.26 0.17 -1.77
C HIS A 156 18.92 0.04 -0.42
N ASP A 157 18.65 -1.04 0.26
CA ASP A 157 19.08 -1.33 1.63
C ASP A 157 20.55 -0.99 1.87
N LEU A 158 21.45 -1.51 1.02
CA LEU A 158 22.90 -1.24 1.12
C LEU A 158 23.25 0.25 0.98
N ALA A 159 22.49 1.01 0.16
CA ALA A 159 22.76 2.43 0.01
C ALA A 159 22.37 3.20 1.26
N TYR A 160 21.26 2.82 1.92
CA TYR A 160 20.81 3.46 3.16
C TYR A 160 21.74 3.11 4.32
N ILE A 161 22.17 1.86 4.44
CA ILE A 161 23.14 1.41 5.45
C ILE A 161 24.46 2.18 5.29
N ALA A 162 25.01 2.26 4.07
CA ALA A 162 26.26 2.96 3.82
C ALA A 162 26.17 4.47 4.12
N MET A 163 25.01 5.12 3.85
CA MET A 163 24.80 6.53 4.20
C MET A 163 24.55 6.74 5.69
N GLY A 164 24.01 5.74 6.38
CA GLY A 164 23.79 5.78 7.83
C GLY A 164 25.03 5.46 8.66
N GLY A 165 26.17 5.10 8.04
CA GLY A 165 27.42 4.81 8.72
C GLY A 165 27.55 3.34 9.20
N GLY A 166 26.84 2.41 8.56
CA GLY A 166 26.90 0.97 8.83
C GLY A 166 27.92 0.24 7.94
#